data_b183b05519d825512284031cc44c8a53
#
_entry.id   b183b05519d825512284031cc44c8a53
#
_cell.length_a   1.000
_cell.length_b   1.000
_cell.length_c   1.000
_cell.angle_alpha   90.00
_cell.angle_beta   90.00
_cell.angle_gamma   90.00
#
_symmetry.space_group_name_H-M   'P 1'
#
loop_
_entity.id
_entity.type
_entity.pdbx_description
1 polymer ?
#
loop_
_entity_poly.entity_id
_entity_poly.type
_entity_poly.pdbx_seq_one_letter_code
_entity_poly.pdbx_strand_id
1 'polypeptide(L)'
;TALLRRGLFVTMSMLKAALRGEDPEEEANKQKKGYIEVFDMWLADYEKQIGLSTSARTYDKYDLVRRRLKQYIEKTTGKEDIYIDQVTPMFISNFETFLRTEFNVANNHAMKMMQKARTIYTVARDNGWVSVNAFAPFKIHYDEVERDFLTREELARIMQKEFDVPRMEYVRDVFVFSCFTGLAHCDVEALTEDNIVTEEDGSVWL
;
A
#
# COMPACT_ATOMS: atom_id res chain seq x y z
N THR A 1 20.43 -38.80 -8.07
CA THR A 1 19.98 -38.92 -6.90
C THR A 1 18.57 -38.34 -6.71
N ALA A 2 17.85 -38.68 -5.66
CA ALA A 2 16.40 -38.48 -5.54
C ALA A 2 15.94 -37.02 -5.74
N LEU A 3 16.71 -36.05 -5.25
CA LEU A 3 16.39 -34.60 -5.34
C LEU A 3 16.39 -34.08 -6.79
N LEU A 4 17.36 -34.49 -7.61
CA LEU A 4 17.41 -34.10 -9.02
C LEU A 4 16.24 -34.69 -9.82
N ARG A 5 15.75 -35.88 -9.46
CA ARG A 5 14.57 -36.50 -10.10
C ARG A 5 13.26 -35.75 -9.80
N ARG A 6 13.23 -34.94 -8.73
CA ARG A 6 12.08 -34.06 -8.36
C ARG A 6 12.17 -32.66 -8.95
N GLY A 7 13.18 -32.38 -9.81
CA GLY A 7 13.35 -31.06 -10.43
C GLY A 7 13.86 -29.98 -9.50
N LEU A 8 14.39 -30.33 -8.33
CA LEU A 8 14.93 -29.37 -7.36
C LEU A 8 16.37 -29.01 -7.74
N PHE A 9 16.68 -27.72 -7.74
CA PHE A 9 18.05 -27.25 -7.85
C PHE A 9 18.80 -27.56 -6.55
N VAL A 10 19.82 -28.40 -6.64
CA VAL A 10 20.62 -28.81 -5.49
C VAL A 10 21.66 -27.72 -5.21
N THR A 11 21.53 -27.04 -4.07
CA THR A 11 22.49 -26.03 -3.62
C THR A 11 23.65 -26.68 -2.85
N MET A 12 24.76 -25.92 -2.68
CA MET A 12 25.92 -26.37 -1.87
C MET A 12 25.54 -26.60 -0.41
N SER A 13 24.61 -25.83 0.16
CA SER A 13 24.11 -26.05 1.52
C SER A 13 23.36 -27.37 1.65
N MET A 14 22.49 -27.70 0.69
CA MET A 14 21.79 -28.98 0.65
C MET A 14 22.75 -30.19 0.53
N LEU A 15 23.83 -30.08 -0.25
CA LEU A 15 24.85 -31.11 -0.34
C LEU A 15 25.59 -31.28 1.00
N LYS A 16 25.95 -30.20 1.65
CA LYS A 16 26.61 -30.22 2.97
C LYS A 16 25.69 -30.81 4.06
N ALA A 17 24.39 -30.49 4.04
CA ALA A 17 23.40 -31.08 4.94
C ALA A 17 23.29 -32.60 4.73
N ALA A 18 23.14 -33.03 3.46
CA ALA A 18 23.11 -34.46 3.14
C ALA A 18 24.36 -35.24 3.58
N LEU A 19 25.56 -34.63 3.48
CA LEU A 19 26.81 -35.21 3.97
C LEU A 19 26.87 -35.31 5.50
N ARG A 20 26.13 -34.45 6.22
CA ARG A 20 26.00 -34.50 7.67
C ARG A 20 24.87 -35.40 8.18
N GLY A 21 24.12 -36.02 7.25
CA GLY A 21 22.95 -36.83 7.59
C GLY A 21 21.71 -36.02 7.96
N GLU A 22 21.72 -34.74 7.68
CA GLU A 22 20.57 -33.81 7.83
C GLU A 22 19.67 -33.88 6.58
N ASP A 23 18.39 -33.54 6.73
CA ASP A 23 17.49 -33.47 5.58
C ASP A 23 17.82 -32.27 4.70
N PRO A 24 18.22 -32.48 3.43
CA PRO A 24 18.54 -31.41 2.51
C PRO A 24 17.33 -30.49 2.20
N GLU A 25 16.09 -30.99 2.30
CA GLU A 25 14.88 -30.20 2.07
C GLU A 25 14.62 -29.27 3.26
N GLU A 26 14.87 -29.70 4.49
CA GLU A 26 14.81 -28.83 5.68
C GLU A 26 15.87 -27.71 5.60
N GLU A 27 17.08 -28.03 5.17
CA GLU A 27 18.14 -27.02 5.02
C GLU A 27 17.80 -25.99 3.94
N ALA A 28 17.21 -26.44 2.81
CA ALA A 28 16.71 -25.53 1.78
C ALA A 28 15.58 -24.63 2.30
N ASN A 29 14.71 -25.18 3.14
CA ASN A 29 13.58 -24.44 3.72
C ASN A 29 14.02 -23.42 4.77
N LYS A 30 15.13 -23.63 5.48
CA LYS A 30 15.69 -22.65 6.43
C LYS A 30 16.08 -21.32 5.77
N GLN A 31 16.36 -21.31 4.48
CA GLN A 31 16.72 -20.11 3.70
C GLN A 31 15.50 -19.44 3.03
N LYS A 32 14.35 -20.10 3.05
CA LYS A 32 13.14 -19.58 2.45
C LYS A 32 12.50 -18.53 3.37
N LYS A 33 12.04 -17.45 2.76
CA LYS A 33 11.32 -16.40 3.45
C LYS A 33 9.82 -16.58 3.30
N GLY A 34 9.08 -16.33 4.37
CA GLY A 34 7.62 -16.22 4.35
C GLY A 34 7.18 -14.91 3.71
N TYR A 35 5.99 -14.87 3.15
CA TYR A 35 5.47 -13.62 2.55
C TYR A 35 5.14 -12.59 3.63
N ILE A 36 4.54 -13.02 4.74
CA ILE A 36 4.28 -12.15 5.90
C ILE A 36 5.59 -11.75 6.58
N GLU A 37 6.56 -12.68 6.70
CA GLU A 37 7.90 -12.38 7.22
C GLU A 37 8.58 -11.25 6.42
N VAL A 38 8.56 -11.30 5.09
CA VAL A 38 9.12 -10.25 4.24
C VAL A 38 8.38 -8.93 4.44
N PHE A 39 7.05 -9.01 4.59
CA PHE A 39 6.24 -7.83 4.88
C PHE A 39 6.62 -7.19 6.21
N ASP A 40 6.83 -8.01 7.25
CA ASP A 40 7.22 -7.55 8.59
C ASP A 40 8.60 -6.89 8.59
N MET A 41 9.57 -7.52 7.92
CA MET A 41 10.91 -6.96 7.75
C MET A 41 10.86 -5.59 7.07
N TRP A 42 10.10 -5.48 5.98
CA TRP A 42 9.95 -4.23 5.25
C TRP A 42 9.26 -3.15 6.09
N LEU A 43 8.17 -3.50 6.81
CA LEU A 43 7.46 -2.57 7.68
C LEU A 43 8.32 -2.05 8.82
N ALA A 44 9.14 -2.90 9.43
CA ALA A 44 10.06 -2.51 10.50
C ALA A 44 11.11 -1.48 10.03
N ASP A 45 11.57 -1.60 8.77
CA ASP A 45 12.48 -0.60 8.20
C ASP A 45 11.74 0.67 7.73
N TYR A 46 10.52 0.51 7.25
CA TYR A 46 9.67 1.63 6.84
C TYR A 46 9.24 2.51 8.02
N GLU A 47 8.96 1.88 9.18
CA GLU A 47 8.61 2.58 10.42
C GLU A 47 9.68 3.58 10.86
N LYS A 48 10.97 3.21 10.72
CA LYS A 48 12.11 4.09 11.04
C LYS A 48 12.18 5.35 10.18
N GLN A 49 11.50 5.35 9.05
CA GLN A 49 11.48 6.46 8.09
C GLN A 49 10.28 7.41 8.29
N ILE A 50 9.36 7.10 9.24
CA ILE A 50 8.22 7.95 9.53
C ILE A 50 8.70 9.31 10.07
N GLY A 51 8.20 10.38 9.46
CA GLY A 51 8.60 11.75 9.78
C GLY A 51 9.87 12.23 9.08
N LEU A 52 10.62 11.35 8.41
CA LEU A 52 11.79 11.72 7.59
C LEU A 52 11.43 11.77 6.10
N SER A 53 10.97 10.66 5.54
CA SER A 53 10.66 10.53 4.12
C SER A 53 9.26 9.97 3.87
N THR A 54 8.61 9.46 4.90
CA THR A 54 7.30 8.82 4.80
C THR A 54 6.35 9.32 5.87
N SER A 55 5.03 9.08 5.68
CA SER A 55 4.00 9.41 6.66
C SER A 55 3.48 8.16 7.38
N ALA A 56 3.09 8.32 8.65
CA ALA A 56 2.42 7.28 9.44
C ALA A 56 1.18 6.73 8.70
N ARG A 57 0.42 7.59 8.03
CA ARG A 57 -0.75 7.19 7.23
C ARG A 57 -0.39 6.23 6.09
N THR A 58 0.81 6.33 5.52
CA THR A 58 1.26 5.39 4.48
C THR A 58 1.65 4.05 5.10
N TYR A 59 2.32 4.06 6.25
CA TYR A 59 2.59 2.86 7.04
C TYR A 59 1.30 2.09 7.34
N ASP A 60 0.26 2.75 7.87
CA ASP A 60 -1.03 2.14 8.20
C ASP A 60 -1.67 1.44 6.98
N LYS A 61 -1.50 2.03 5.79
CA LYS A 61 -2.02 1.43 4.54
C LYS A 61 -1.28 0.16 4.15
N TYR A 62 0.02 0.04 4.42
CA TYR A 62 0.78 -1.18 4.19
C TYR A 62 0.46 -2.23 5.26
N ASP A 63 0.38 -1.85 6.54
CA ASP A 63 0.00 -2.75 7.62
C ASP A 63 -1.41 -3.33 7.42
N LEU A 64 -2.35 -2.52 6.93
CA LEU A 64 -3.67 -3.03 6.55
C LEU A 64 -3.57 -4.15 5.51
N VAL A 65 -2.76 -3.97 4.46
CA VAL A 65 -2.58 -5.00 3.42
C VAL A 65 -1.93 -6.26 4.00
N ARG A 66 -0.92 -6.09 4.85
CA ARG A 66 -0.29 -7.20 5.57
C ARG A 66 -1.31 -8.03 6.37
N ARG A 67 -2.14 -7.35 7.17
CA ARG A 67 -3.19 -8.02 7.97
C ARG A 67 -4.20 -8.75 7.07
N ARG A 68 -4.62 -8.17 5.96
CA ARG A 68 -5.54 -8.81 5.00
C ARG A 68 -4.90 -10.01 4.30
N LEU A 69 -3.63 -9.89 3.94
CA LEU A 69 -2.88 -11.00 3.33
C LEU A 69 -2.72 -12.16 4.33
N LYS A 70 -2.40 -11.87 5.59
CA LYS A 70 -2.32 -12.89 6.66
C LYS A 70 -3.66 -13.61 6.82
N GLN A 71 -4.76 -12.88 6.93
CA GLN A 71 -6.11 -13.47 7.02
C GLN A 71 -6.45 -14.36 5.82
N TYR A 72 -6.04 -13.95 4.62
CA TYR A 72 -6.22 -14.74 3.41
C TYR A 72 -5.41 -16.05 3.45
N ILE A 73 -4.15 -15.97 3.83
CA ILE A 73 -3.28 -17.14 3.98
C ILE A 73 -3.85 -18.11 5.01
N GLU A 74 -4.22 -17.63 6.19
CA GLU A 74 -4.81 -18.44 7.26
C GLU A 74 -6.09 -19.14 6.79
N LYS A 75 -7.00 -18.41 6.12
CA LYS A 75 -8.27 -18.94 5.63
C LYS A 75 -8.09 -20.00 4.54
N THR A 76 -7.09 -19.85 3.68
CA THR A 76 -6.92 -20.72 2.50
C THR A 76 -5.97 -21.89 2.74
N THR A 77 -4.99 -21.74 3.62
CA THR A 77 -3.94 -22.74 3.85
C THR A 77 -3.95 -23.33 5.26
N GLY A 78 -4.65 -22.71 6.21
CA GLY A 78 -4.60 -23.05 7.63
C GLY A 78 -3.26 -22.74 8.31
N LYS A 79 -2.35 -22.02 7.65
CA LYS A 79 -1.03 -21.64 8.14
C LYS A 79 -0.98 -20.13 8.43
N GLU A 80 -0.08 -19.74 9.32
CA GLU A 80 0.13 -18.30 9.62
C GLU A 80 0.86 -17.55 8.52
N ASP A 81 1.69 -18.26 7.73
CA ASP A 81 2.44 -17.72 6.59
C ASP A 81 2.67 -18.79 5.53
N ILE A 82 3.03 -18.37 4.33
CA ILE A 82 3.48 -19.23 3.23
C ILE A 82 4.83 -18.77 2.72
N TYR A 83 5.65 -19.70 2.24
CA TYR A 83 6.90 -19.32 1.58
C TYR A 83 6.61 -18.49 0.34
N ILE A 84 7.33 -17.37 0.18
CA ILE A 84 7.06 -16.41 -0.90
C ILE A 84 7.34 -16.99 -2.28
N ASP A 85 8.19 -18.02 -2.39
CA ASP A 85 8.46 -18.77 -3.62
C ASP A 85 7.29 -19.70 -4.04
N GLN A 86 6.33 -19.95 -3.13
CA GLN A 86 5.11 -20.71 -3.41
C GLN A 86 3.96 -19.84 -3.91
N VAL A 87 4.12 -18.51 -3.90
CA VAL A 87 3.10 -17.60 -4.41
C VAL A 87 2.97 -17.74 -5.92
N THR A 88 1.77 -18.11 -6.37
CA THR A 88 1.44 -18.30 -7.78
C THR A 88 0.60 -17.16 -8.33
N PRO A 89 0.49 -16.97 -9.65
CA PRO A 89 -0.47 -16.02 -10.23
C PRO A 89 -1.93 -16.27 -9.80
N MET A 90 -2.32 -17.51 -9.61
CA MET A 90 -3.63 -17.91 -9.09
C MET A 90 -3.82 -17.41 -7.66
N PHE A 91 -2.81 -17.56 -6.78
CA PHE A 91 -2.85 -17.03 -5.41
C PHE A 91 -3.10 -15.52 -5.41
N ILE A 92 -2.45 -14.77 -6.30
CA ILE A 92 -2.62 -13.32 -6.43
C ILE A 92 -4.04 -12.95 -6.85
N SER A 93 -4.59 -13.61 -7.87
CA SER A 93 -5.96 -13.37 -8.32
C SER A 93 -7.01 -13.74 -7.26
N ASN A 94 -6.80 -14.83 -6.54
CA ASN A 94 -7.67 -15.25 -5.45
C ASN A 94 -7.59 -14.29 -4.25
N PHE A 95 -6.43 -13.71 -3.96
CA PHE A 95 -6.30 -12.69 -2.94
C PHE A 95 -7.08 -11.42 -3.30
N GLU A 96 -7.05 -10.98 -4.56
CA GLU A 96 -7.90 -9.87 -5.02
C GLU A 96 -9.37 -10.19 -4.80
N THR A 97 -9.83 -11.38 -5.23
CA THR A 97 -11.20 -11.82 -5.04
C THR A 97 -11.58 -11.83 -3.56
N PHE A 98 -10.71 -12.35 -2.71
CA PHE A 98 -10.90 -12.34 -1.25
C PHE A 98 -11.09 -10.93 -0.69
N LEU A 99 -10.29 -9.95 -1.12
CA LEU A 99 -10.44 -8.56 -0.70
C LEU A 99 -11.82 -8.01 -1.06
N ARG A 100 -12.33 -8.32 -2.26
CA ARG A 100 -13.63 -7.85 -2.73
C ARG A 100 -14.78 -8.52 -2.01
N THR A 101 -14.71 -9.82 -1.82
CA THR A 101 -15.84 -10.61 -1.27
C THR A 101 -15.93 -10.52 0.25
N GLU A 102 -14.81 -10.60 0.97
CA GLU A 102 -14.84 -10.59 2.44
C GLU A 102 -14.94 -9.18 3.05
N PHE A 103 -14.41 -8.17 2.35
CA PHE A 103 -14.34 -6.81 2.89
C PHE A 103 -15.13 -5.79 2.08
N ASN A 104 -15.87 -6.26 1.07
CA ASN A 104 -16.68 -5.40 0.17
C ASN A 104 -15.85 -4.19 -0.38
N VAL A 105 -14.59 -4.44 -0.75
CA VAL A 105 -13.67 -3.40 -1.22
C VAL A 105 -13.95 -3.07 -2.68
N ALA A 106 -14.19 -1.79 -2.98
CA ALA A 106 -14.36 -1.30 -4.35
C ALA A 106 -13.07 -1.49 -5.18
N ASN A 107 -13.21 -1.58 -6.51
CA ASN A 107 -12.11 -1.87 -7.44
C ASN A 107 -10.85 -1.03 -7.19
N ASN A 108 -10.97 0.27 -7.22
CA ASN A 108 -9.80 1.16 -7.09
C ASN A 108 -9.07 0.99 -5.74
N HIS A 109 -9.80 0.67 -4.68
CA HIS A 109 -9.20 0.40 -3.38
C HIS A 109 -8.52 -0.99 -3.37
N ALA A 110 -9.16 -2.02 -3.92
CA ALA A 110 -8.55 -3.34 -4.08
C ALA A 110 -7.25 -3.25 -4.90
N MET A 111 -7.25 -2.53 -6.02
CA MET A 111 -6.06 -2.34 -6.85
C MET A 111 -4.93 -1.62 -6.12
N LYS A 112 -5.24 -0.62 -5.27
CA LYS A 112 -4.23 0.03 -4.41
C LYS A 112 -3.66 -0.92 -3.35
N MET A 113 -4.45 -1.85 -2.84
CA MET A 113 -3.97 -2.89 -1.92
C MET A 113 -3.09 -3.91 -2.66
N MET A 114 -3.52 -4.38 -3.84
CA MET A 114 -2.75 -5.28 -4.69
C MET A 114 -1.40 -4.68 -5.12
N GLN A 115 -1.36 -3.37 -5.38
CA GLN A 115 -0.12 -2.66 -5.68
C GLN A 115 0.87 -2.72 -4.51
N LYS A 116 0.40 -2.56 -3.27
CA LYS A 116 1.24 -2.68 -2.08
C LYS A 116 1.75 -4.09 -1.86
N ALA A 117 0.89 -5.10 -2.03
CA ALA A 117 1.30 -6.50 -1.99
C ALA A 117 2.38 -6.80 -3.06
N ARG A 118 2.21 -6.27 -4.29
CA ARG A 118 3.20 -6.36 -5.37
C ARG A 118 4.53 -5.71 -4.97
N THR A 119 4.52 -4.54 -4.32
CA THR A 119 5.74 -3.86 -3.86
C THR A 119 6.55 -4.78 -2.96
N ILE A 120 5.93 -5.41 -1.96
CA ILE A 120 6.62 -6.32 -1.05
C ILE A 120 7.13 -7.58 -1.77
N TYR A 121 6.34 -8.13 -2.70
CA TYR A 121 6.79 -9.25 -3.53
C TYR A 121 8.00 -8.87 -4.39
N THR A 122 8.04 -7.64 -4.90
CA THR A 122 9.16 -7.12 -5.67
C THR A 122 10.41 -6.99 -4.79
N VAL A 123 10.29 -6.53 -3.56
CA VAL A 123 11.40 -6.51 -2.57
C VAL A 123 11.98 -7.92 -2.39
N ALA A 124 11.13 -8.94 -2.25
CA ALA A 124 11.59 -10.31 -2.13
C ALA A 124 12.35 -10.79 -3.37
N ARG A 125 11.87 -10.44 -4.56
CA ARG A 125 12.52 -10.77 -5.83
C ARG A 125 13.87 -10.07 -5.96
N ASP A 126 13.93 -8.79 -5.66
CA ASP A 126 15.15 -7.99 -5.79
C ASP A 126 16.23 -8.41 -4.78
N ASN A 127 15.83 -9.03 -3.66
CA ASN A 127 16.74 -9.69 -2.71
C ASN A 127 17.07 -11.15 -3.09
N GLY A 128 16.57 -11.65 -4.22
CA GLY A 128 16.87 -13.01 -4.70
C GLY A 128 16.16 -14.14 -3.95
N TRP A 129 15.17 -13.82 -3.10
CA TRP A 129 14.38 -14.85 -2.39
C TRP A 129 13.34 -15.52 -3.28
N VAL A 130 13.03 -14.90 -4.40
CA VAL A 130 12.11 -15.40 -5.44
C VAL A 130 12.68 -15.11 -6.82
N SER A 131 12.69 -16.13 -7.70
CA SER A 131 13.15 -15.99 -9.09
C SER A 131 12.03 -15.68 -10.07
N VAL A 132 10.80 -16.14 -9.79
CA VAL A 132 9.64 -15.99 -10.66
C VAL A 132 8.81 -14.78 -10.23
N ASN A 133 8.31 -14.01 -11.19
CA ASN A 133 7.41 -12.90 -10.90
C ASN A 133 5.94 -13.36 -10.97
N ALA A 134 5.36 -13.75 -9.85
CA ALA A 134 3.96 -14.16 -9.76
C ALA A 134 2.96 -13.04 -10.11
N PHE A 135 3.35 -11.78 -9.97
CA PHE A 135 2.53 -10.63 -10.34
C PHE A 135 2.62 -10.26 -11.83
N ALA A 136 3.48 -10.91 -12.63
CA ALA A 136 3.65 -10.55 -14.05
C ALA A 136 2.34 -10.56 -14.84
N PRO A 137 1.47 -11.59 -14.75
CA PRO A 137 0.21 -11.62 -15.48
C PRO A 137 -0.88 -10.75 -14.84
N PHE A 138 -0.71 -10.30 -13.58
CA PHE A 138 -1.72 -9.53 -12.87
C PHE A 138 -1.70 -8.06 -13.31
N LYS A 139 -2.78 -7.62 -13.97
CA LYS A 139 -2.93 -6.23 -14.44
C LYS A 139 -3.67 -5.41 -13.39
N ILE A 140 -3.02 -4.34 -12.91
CA ILE A 140 -3.68 -3.33 -12.09
C ILE A 140 -4.49 -2.43 -13.04
N HIS A 141 -5.79 -2.38 -12.83
CA HIS A 141 -6.72 -1.56 -13.61
C HIS A 141 -7.59 -0.73 -12.66
N TYR A 142 -7.57 0.58 -12.84
CA TYR A 142 -8.41 1.50 -12.09
C TYR A 142 -9.64 1.87 -12.92
N ASP A 143 -10.80 1.87 -12.26
CA ASP A 143 -12.00 2.43 -12.84
C ASP A 143 -11.87 3.95 -12.88
N GLU A 144 -12.29 4.55 -13.96
CA GLU A 144 -12.40 6.00 -14.07
C GLU A 144 -13.51 6.49 -13.14
N VAL A 145 -13.22 7.53 -12.38
CA VAL A 145 -14.17 8.11 -11.44
C VAL A 145 -14.42 9.54 -11.90
N GLU A 146 -15.56 9.75 -12.51
CA GLU A 146 -16.06 11.09 -12.75
C GLU A 146 -16.38 11.75 -11.41
N ARG A 147 -15.93 12.96 -11.23
CA ARG A 147 -16.23 13.78 -10.06
C ARG A 147 -16.95 15.04 -10.52
N ASP A 148 -18.10 15.26 -9.95
CA ASP A 148 -18.80 16.52 -10.10
C ASP A 148 -18.00 17.68 -9.51
N PHE A 149 -18.21 18.86 -10.05
CA PHE A 149 -17.64 20.09 -9.55
C PHE A 149 -18.76 21.10 -9.28
N LEU A 150 -18.52 22.02 -8.37
CA LEU A 150 -19.48 23.06 -8.07
C LEU A 150 -19.54 24.09 -9.19
N THR A 151 -20.74 24.48 -9.58
CA THR A 151 -20.96 25.65 -10.44
C THR A 151 -20.72 26.92 -9.62
N ARG A 152 -20.57 28.04 -10.32
CA ARG A 152 -20.43 29.37 -9.65
C ARG A 152 -21.62 29.71 -8.80
N GLU A 153 -22.84 29.37 -9.24
CA GLU A 153 -24.09 29.58 -8.54
C GLU A 153 -24.17 28.74 -7.25
N GLU A 154 -23.70 27.50 -7.31
CA GLU A 154 -23.64 26.62 -6.12
C GLU A 154 -22.61 27.13 -5.11
N LEU A 155 -21.43 27.55 -5.57
CA LEU A 155 -20.42 28.13 -4.71
C LEU A 155 -20.94 29.44 -4.06
N ALA A 156 -21.62 30.30 -4.81
CA ALA A 156 -22.22 31.53 -4.29
C ALA A 156 -23.27 31.22 -3.20
N ARG A 157 -24.09 30.19 -3.38
CA ARG A 157 -25.05 29.72 -2.36
C ARG A 157 -24.35 29.24 -1.09
N ILE A 158 -23.23 28.53 -1.21
CA ILE A 158 -22.43 28.09 -0.07
C ILE A 158 -21.86 29.29 0.67
N MET A 159 -21.33 30.28 -0.04
CA MET A 159 -20.77 31.50 0.55
C MET A 159 -21.79 32.30 1.37
N GLN A 160 -23.04 32.36 0.89
CA GLN A 160 -24.13 33.09 1.53
C GLN A 160 -24.86 32.29 2.61
N LYS A 161 -24.54 31.01 2.77
CA LYS A 161 -25.22 30.15 3.73
C LYS A 161 -24.78 30.51 5.15
N GLU A 162 -25.74 30.91 5.97
CA GLU A 162 -25.57 31.09 7.42
C GLU A 162 -25.77 29.71 8.11
N PHE A 163 -24.98 29.51 9.16
CA PHE A 163 -25.02 28.29 9.95
C PHE A 163 -25.22 28.65 11.44
N ASP A 164 -26.10 27.90 12.12
CA ASP A 164 -26.32 28.08 13.56
C ASP A 164 -25.12 27.66 14.42
N VAL A 165 -24.20 26.91 13.84
CA VAL A 165 -23.00 26.36 14.49
C VAL A 165 -21.76 27.08 13.96
N PRO A 166 -21.03 27.86 14.80
CA PRO A 166 -19.85 28.64 14.37
C PRO A 166 -18.76 27.81 13.69
N ARG A 167 -18.60 26.53 14.12
CA ARG A 167 -17.67 25.60 13.49
C ARG A 167 -17.98 25.38 12.01
N MET A 168 -19.25 25.36 11.64
CA MET A 168 -19.65 25.15 10.23
C MET A 168 -19.38 26.38 9.38
N GLU A 169 -19.46 27.57 9.93
CA GLU A 169 -19.06 28.80 9.26
C GLU A 169 -17.56 28.80 8.95
N TYR A 170 -16.75 28.44 9.94
CA TYR A 170 -15.30 28.30 9.74
C TYR A 170 -14.97 27.26 8.63
N VAL A 171 -15.63 26.10 8.65
CA VAL A 171 -15.43 25.06 7.61
C VAL A 171 -15.84 25.58 6.23
N ARG A 172 -16.96 26.33 6.12
CA ARG A 172 -17.38 26.97 4.87
C ARG A 172 -16.32 27.93 4.38
N ASP A 173 -15.81 28.80 5.25
CA ASP A 173 -14.86 29.85 4.89
C ASP A 173 -13.53 29.27 4.39
N VAL A 174 -13.00 28.24 5.08
CA VAL A 174 -11.82 27.50 4.65
C VAL A 174 -12.05 26.80 3.29
N PHE A 175 -13.23 26.19 3.11
CA PHE A 175 -13.59 25.55 1.84
C PHE A 175 -13.67 26.57 0.69
N VAL A 176 -14.36 27.68 0.91
CA VAL A 176 -14.48 28.77 -0.08
C VAL A 176 -13.11 29.35 -0.41
N PHE A 177 -12.29 29.61 0.59
CA PHE A 177 -10.92 30.07 0.40
C PHE A 177 -10.12 29.10 -0.49
N SER A 178 -10.21 27.80 -0.20
CA SER A 178 -9.56 26.77 -1.03
C SER A 178 -10.07 26.72 -2.47
N CYS A 179 -11.37 26.99 -2.69
CA CYS A 179 -11.95 27.08 -4.03
C CYS A 179 -11.38 28.25 -4.85
N PHE A 180 -11.08 29.38 -4.22
CA PHE A 180 -10.53 30.56 -4.91
C PHE A 180 -9.01 30.52 -5.06
N THR A 181 -8.30 29.95 -4.12
CA THR A 181 -6.82 29.89 -4.13
C THR A 181 -6.27 28.65 -4.82
N GLY A 182 -7.07 27.57 -4.92
CA GLY A 182 -6.60 26.25 -5.37
C GLY A 182 -5.73 25.52 -4.37
N LEU A 183 -5.53 26.05 -3.16
CA LEU A 183 -4.72 25.43 -2.12
C LEU A 183 -5.42 24.19 -1.56
N ALA A 184 -4.64 23.15 -1.31
CA ALA A 184 -5.10 21.97 -0.59
C ALA A 184 -5.32 22.30 0.90
N HIS A 185 -6.18 21.57 1.60
CA HIS A 185 -6.48 21.81 3.01
C HIS A 185 -5.23 21.85 3.90
N CYS A 186 -4.26 20.97 3.66
CA CYS A 186 -2.99 20.95 4.40
C CYS A 186 -2.16 22.23 4.19
N ASP A 187 -2.23 22.82 3.01
CA ASP A 187 -1.51 24.06 2.69
C ASP A 187 -2.21 25.26 3.33
N VAL A 188 -3.56 25.28 3.33
CA VAL A 188 -4.34 26.30 4.04
C VAL A 188 -4.11 26.23 5.56
N GLU A 189 -4.02 25.03 6.12
CA GLU A 189 -3.73 24.83 7.54
C GLU A 189 -2.32 25.29 7.94
N ALA A 190 -1.37 25.23 6.99
CA ALA A 190 0.02 25.64 7.19
C ALA A 190 0.27 27.13 6.89
N LEU A 191 -0.73 27.88 6.38
CA LEU A 191 -0.57 29.29 6.06
C LEU A 191 -0.28 30.13 7.32
N THR A 192 0.69 31.03 7.17
CA THR A 192 1.08 32.03 8.16
C THR A 192 1.06 33.42 7.52
N GLU A 193 1.15 34.47 8.32
CA GLU A 193 1.24 35.86 7.85
C GLU A 193 2.46 36.07 6.92
N ASP A 194 3.55 35.31 7.12
CA ASP A 194 4.75 35.38 6.30
C ASP A 194 4.54 34.89 4.85
N ASN A 195 3.44 34.18 4.57
CA ASN A 195 3.07 33.75 3.24
C ASN A 195 2.30 34.83 2.47
N ILE A 196 1.95 35.94 3.11
CA ILE A 196 1.22 37.04 2.50
C ILE A 196 2.21 38.13 2.06
N VAL A 197 2.29 38.38 0.78
CA VAL A 197 3.15 39.42 0.21
C VAL A 197 2.28 40.57 -0.28
N THR A 198 2.57 41.77 0.20
CA THR A 198 1.92 43.00 -0.30
C THR A 198 2.91 43.71 -1.20
N GLU A 199 2.54 43.96 -2.45
CA GLU A 199 3.36 44.71 -3.39
C GLU A 199 3.20 46.23 -3.20
N GLU A 200 4.06 47.03 -3.85
CA GLU A 200 4.06 48.50 -3.76
C GLU A 200 2.75 49.14 -4.27
N ASP A 201 2.06 48.46 -5.18
CA ASP A 201 0.75 48.89 -5.72
C ASP A 201 -0.43 48.56 -4.82
N GLY A 202 -0.18 47.93 -3.66
CA GLY A 202 -1.19 47.50 -2.71
C GLY A 202 -1.84 46.15 -3.02
N SER A 203 -1.41 45.47 -4.07
CA SER A 203 -1.87 44.09 -4.36
C SER A 203 -1.34 43.10 -3.33
N VAL A 204 -2.19 42.15 -2.95
CA VAL A 204 -1.89 41.13 -1.94
C VAL A 204 -1.83 39.76 -2.62
N TRP A 205 -0.72 39.07 -2.44
CA TRP A 205 -0.45 37.73 -2.98
C TRP A 205 -0.25 36.71 -1.87
N LEU A 206 -0.59 35.47 -2.18
CA LEU A 206 -0.36 34.28 -1.35
C LEU A 206 0.69 33.39 -2.01
#